data_489b9f6ea3b002836b7dfbb5b0c600e1
#
_entry.id   489b9f6ea3b002836b7dfbb5b0c600e1
#
_cell.length_a   1.000
_cell.length_b   1.000
_cell.length_c   1.000
_cell.angle_alpha   90.00
_cell.angle_beta   90.00
_cell.angle_gamma   90.00
#
_symmetry.space_group_name_H-M   'P 1'
#
loop_
_entity.id
_entity.type
_entity.pdbx_description
1 polymer ?
#
loop_
_entity_poly.entity_id
_entity_poly.type
_entity_poly.pdbx_seq_one_letter_code
_entity_poly.pdbx_strand_id
1 'polypeptide(L)'
;MTNTASDNKEQIVFVDRRGTDSSKWDNLKSTFGRSDLQAMWIADMDFRVPDCVVSAIEDYMKTGVFGYYVPRPSYHQAFIDWERKYHGYQVKEEWLRFAPGVVPAFNWFLQVFTEPGDAVIVQTPVYYPFMHAVKNNSRRLVCCDLINTGGIYTVDFADFEKKIVENGVKLFILSSPHNPAGRVWKRDELKAMLDICKKHGVYVISDEIHHDIVFGDNVHIPSATVGDYDKILVTLTAATKTFNLAGCQNSFAIIPDPDIRRRFDGFVEGIRIHGGNPFGYVAVEAAYRGGRQWFEQVRDIIYGNYEYVRESLKKSLPGTVVSPLEGTYLLWIDFGAYLPASEIKSFMEDKCGLAFDYGDWFGGERFGTHIRMNLATSRELVEKAVNSIISNLK
;
A
#
# COMPACT_ATOMS: atom_id res chain seq x y z
N MET A 1 19.57 -35.92 -25.17
CA MET A 1 18.28 -35.93 -24.49
C MET A 1 18.06 -34.54 -23.91
N THR A 2 17.37 -33.71 -24.68
CA THR A 2 17.06 -32.34 -24.30
C THR A 2 15.89 -32.39 -23.31
N ASN A 3 16.20 -32.10 -22.05
CA ASN A 3 15.20 -31.92 -20.99
C ASN A 3 14.48 -30.60 -21.29
N THR A 4 13.36 -30.64 -21.97
CA THR A 4 12.40 -29.53 -21.99
C THR A 4 11.72 -29.54 -20.63
N ALA A 5 12.24 -28.71 -19.71
CA ALA A 5 11.47 -28.31 -18.57
C ALA A 5 10.21 -27.60 -19.11
N SER A 6 9.06 -28.29 -19.03
CA SER A 6 7.77 -27.68 -19.29
C SER A 6 7.65 -26.52 -18.28
N ASP A 7 7.57 -25.28 -18.77
CA ASP A 7 7.16 -24.12 -18.00
C ASP A 7 5.74 -24.34 -17.50
N ASN A 8 5.60 -25.09 -16.42
CA ASN A 8 4.34 -25.27 -15.72
C ASN A 8 4.12 -23.97 -14.91
N LYS A 9 3.67 -22.90 -15.60
CA LYS A 9 3.28 -21.67 -14.92
C LYS A 9 2.11 -21.98 -13.99
N GLU A 10 2.24 -21.62 -12.72
CA GLU A 10 1.15 -21.68 -11.75
C GLU A 10 -0.06 -20.90 -12.30
N GLN A 11 -1.24 -21.51 -12.31
CA GLN A 11 -2.45 -20.86 -12.82
C GLN A 11 -2.95 -19.83 -11.80
N ILE A 12 -3.13 -18.57 -12.23
CA ILE A 12 -3.78 -17.55 -11.40
C ILE A 12 -5.27 -17.86 -11.30
N VAL A 13 -5.74 -18.11 -10.07
CA VAL A 13 -7.14 -18.46 -9.78
C VAL A 13 -7.85 -17.27 -9.14
N PHE A 14 -8.91 -16.80 -9.79
CA PHE A 14 -9.84 -15.84 -9.21
C PHE A 14 -10.74 -16.55 -8.18
N VAL A 15 -10.98 -15.92 -7.05
CA VAL A 15 -11.82 -16.43 -5.97
C VAL A 15 -12.96 -15.47 -5.69
N ASP A 16 -14.20 -15.94 -5.79
CA ASP A 16 -15.35 -15.21 -5.26
C ASP A 16 -15.31 -15.29 -3.73
N ARG A 17 -15.11 -14.15 -3.08
CA ARG A 17 -14.89 -14.06 -1.64
C ARG A 17 -16.16 -13.71 -0.87
N ARG A 18 -17.32 -13.68 -1.50
CA ARG A 18 -18.61 -13.48 -0.82
C ARG A 18 -18.92 -14.67 0.09
N GLY A 19 -19.37 -14.40 1.32
CA GLY A 19 -19.65 -15.44 2.31
C GLY A 19 -18.40 -16.09 2.91
N THR A 20 -17.24 -15.41 2.83
CA THR A 20 -15.98 -15.88 3.43
C THR A 20 -15.48 -14.98 4.57
N ASP A 21 -16.37 -14.14 5.12
CA ASP A 21 -16.04 -13.09 6.10
C ASP A 21 -15.02 -12.06 5.58
N SER A 22 -14.98 -11.88 4.26
CA SER A 22 -14.12 -10.91 3.61
C SER A 22 -14.53 -9.48 3.94
N SER A 23 -13.63 -8.69 4.53
CA SER A 23 -13.89 -7.26 4.77
C SER A 23 -14.26 -6.50 3.49
N LYS A 24 -13.72 -6.89 2.34
CA LYS A 24 -14.00 -6.26 1.04
C LYS A 24 -15.41 -6.56 0.54
N TRP A 25 -15.88 -7.81 0.67
CA TRP A 25 -17.13 -8.27 0.09
C TRP A 25 -18.28 -8.36 1.10
N ASP A 26 -18.02 -8.82 2.32
CA ASP A 26 -19.08 -9.11 3.29
C ASP A 26 -19.35 -7.94 4.25
N ASN A 27 -18.46 -6.91 4.28
CA ASN A 27 -18.65 -5.72 5.09
C ASN A 27 -19.29 -4.54 4.32
N LEU A 28 -19.75 -4.75 3.09
CA LEU A 28 -20.37 -3.70 2.24
C LEU A 28 -21.57 -3.04 2.94
N LYS A 29 -22.44 -3.84 3.55
CA LYS A 29 -23.63 -3.31 4.25
C LYS A 29 -23.27 -2.37 5.40
N SER A 30 -22.24 -2.68 6.16
CA SER A 30 -21.79 -1.86 7.28
C SER A 30 -21.18 -0.54 6.79
N THR A 31 -20.43 -0.56 5.67
CA THR A 31 -19.69 0.60 5.18
C THR A 31 -20.52 1.49 4.25
N PHE A 32 -21.32 0.88 3.37
CA PHE A 32 -22.07 1.58 2.31
C PHE A 32 -23.61 1.53 2.50
N GLY A 33 -24.08 0.83 3.55
CA GLY A 33 -25.52 0.66 3.77
C GLY A 33 -26.18 -0.41 2.88
N ARG A 34 -25.45 -0.99 1.92
CA ARG A 34 -25.94 -1.94 0.91
C ARG A 34 -25.00 -3.14 0.80
N SER A 35 -25.52 -4.34 0.56
CA SER A 35 -24.76 -5.58 0.39
C SER A 35 -24.64 -6.05 -1.06
N ASP A 36 -25.36 -5.40 -1.98
CA ASP A 36 -25.49 -5.81 -3.38
C ASP A 36 -24.49 -5.10 -4.32
N LEU A 37 -23.63 -4.23 -3.78
CA LEU A 37 -22.62 -3.51 -4.54
C LEU A 37 -21.48 -4.45 -4.99
N GLN A 38 -20.92 -4.16 -6.16
CA GLN A 38 -19.66 -4.77 -6.58
C GLN A 38 -18.50 -4.05 -5.89
N ALA A 39 -17.71 -4.80 -5.13
CA ALA A 39 -16.61 -4.25 -4.32
C ALA A 39 -15.35 -3.97 -5.16
N MET A 40 -14.98 -2.69 -5.27
CA MET A 40 -13.78 -2.21 -5.97
C MET A 40 -12.93 -1.29 -5.07
N TRP A 41 -13.01 -1.44 -3.74
CA TRP A 41 -12.50 -0.49 -2.74
C TRP A 41 -11.27 -0.98 -1.96
N ILE A 42 -11.40 -1.91 -1.02
CA ILE A 42 -10.29 -2.35 -0.14
C ILE A 42 -9.09 -2.84 -0.96
N ALA A 43 -7.89 -2.45 -0.52
CA ALA A 43 -6.62 -2.83 -1.13
C ALA A 43 -6.18 -4.25 -0.71
N ASP A 44 -6.95 -5.25 -1.14
CA ASP A 44 -6.57 -6.67 -1.20
C ASP A 44 -6.97 -7.27 -2.55
N MET A 45 -6.52 -8.46 -2.86
CA MET A 45 -6.74 -9.08 -4.15
C MET A 45 -7.84 -10.14 -4.08
N ASP A 46 -8.48 -10.42 -5.22
CA ASP A 46 -9.43 -11.52 -5.36
C ASP A 46 -8.78 -12.74 -6.03
N PHE A 47 -7.47 -12.89 -5.93
CA PHE A 47 -6.71 -14.04 -6.41
C PHE A 47 -6.28 -14.93 -5.26
N ARG A 48 -6.36 -16.27 -5.48
CA ARG A 48 -5.78 -17.24 -4.57
C ARG A 48 -4.28 -16.97 -4.43
N VAL A 49 -3.79 -17.04 -3.21
CA VAL A 49 -2.36 -16.86 -2.92
C VAL A 49 -1.50 -17.93 -3.61
N PRO A 50 -0.18 -17.75 -3.79
CA PRO A 50 0.70 -18.74 -4.40
C PRO A 50 0.60 -20.12 -3.73
N ASP A 51 0.68 -21.19 -4.51
CA ASP A 51 0.60 -22.57 -4.01
C ASP A 51 1.67 -22.88 -2.95
N CYS A 52 2.86 -22.29 -3.07
CA CYS A 52 3.91 -22.43 -2.06
C CYS A 52 3.47 -21.90 -0.67
N VAL A 53 2.64 -20.88 -0.62
CA VAL A 53 2.08 -20.34 0.64
C VAL A 53 1.07 -21.31 1.22
N VAL A 54 0.14 -21.80 0.41
CA VAL A 54 -0.88 -22.77 0.85
C VAL A 54 -0.21 -24.02 1.40
N SER A 55 0.74 -24.58 0.66
CA SER A 55 1.47 -25.79 1.07
C SER A 55 2.24 -25.59 2.38
N ALA A 56 2.88 -24.41 2.56
CA ALA A 56 3.62 -24.13 3.80
C ALA A 56 2.69 -24.05 5.03
N ILE A 57 1.50 -23.45 4.88
CA ILE A 57 0.50 -23.39 5.93
C ILE A 57 -0.04 -24.80 6.24
N GLU A 58 -0.39 -25.60 5.23
CA GLU A 58 -0.85 -26.96 5.38
C GLU A 58 0.17 -27.85 6.09
N ASP A 59 1.44 -27.70 5.74
CA ASP A 59 2.53 -28.44 6.40
C ASP A 59 2.69 -28.03 7.87
N TYR A 60 2.60 -26.75 8.17
CA TYR A 60 2.63 -26.29 9.57
C TYR A 60 1.42 -26.82 10.35
N MET A 61 0.23 -26.85 9.76
CA MET A 61 -0.99 -27.37 10.40
C MET A 61 -0.86 -28.83 10.83
N LYS A 62 -0.06 -29.64 10.15
CA LYS A 62 0.18 -31.06 10.50
C LYS A 62 0.84 -31.23 11.86
N THR A 63 1.47 -30.18 12.41
CA THR A 63 2.05 -30.23 13.76
C THR A 63 0.97 -30.37 14.84
N GLY A 64 -0.26 -29.87 14.60
CA GLY A 64 -1.40 -29.95 15.51
C GLY A 64 -1.23 -29.15 16.81
N VAL A 65 -0.14 -28.38 16.97
CA VAL A 65 0.14 -27.56 18.16
C VAL A 65 0.46 -26.13 17.76
N PHE A 66 -0.33 -25.18 18.23
CA PHE A 66 -0.23 -23.75 17.87
C PHE A 66 0.17 -22.92 19.10
N GLY A 67 1.27 -23.32 19.76
CA GLY A 67 1.83 -22.65 20.93
C GLY A 67 2.60 -21.37 20.54
N TYR A 68 3.32 -20.82 21.52
CA TYR A 68 4.21 -19.66 21.25
C TYR A 68 5.22 -20.01 20.17
N TYR A 69 5.47 -19.06 19.28
CA TYR A 69 6.28 -19.26 18.08
C TYR A 69 7.47 -18.28 18.05
N VAL A 70 8.60 -18.76 17.60
CA VAL A 70 9.77 -17.95 17.29
C VAL A 70 10.08 -18.14 15.80
N PRO A 71 10.14 -17.06 14.99
CA PRO A 71 10.48 -17.19 13.58
C PRO A 71 11.86 -17.80 13.41
N ARG A 72 12.00 -18.67 12.40
CA ARG A 72 13.31 -19.25 12.05
C ARG A 72 14.21 -18.16 11.44
N PRO A 73 15.55 -18.29 11.54
CA PRO A 73 16.47 -17.38 10.82
C PRO A 73 16.19 -17.33 9.30
N SER A 74 15.71 -18.43 8.72
CA SER A 74 15.32 -18.52 7.30
C SER A 74 14.20 -17.55 6.90
N TYR A 75 13.33 -17.14 7.81
CA TYR A 75 12.28 -16.15 7.57
C TYR A 75 12.89 -14.75 7.31
N HIS A 76 13.79 -14.28 8.16
CA HIS A 76 14.49 -13.02 7.93
C HIS A 76 15.36 -13.08 6.68
N GLN A 77 16.04 -14.21 6.46
CA GLN A 77 16.89 -14.40 5.29
C GLN A 77 16.09 -14.36 3.98
N ALA A 78 14.87 -14.91 3.94
CA ALA A 78 14.00 -14.85 2.75
C ALA A 78 13.65 -13.40 2.37
N PHE A 79 13.32 -12.56 3.35
CA PHE A 79 13.08 -11.13 3.15
C PHE A 79 14.36 -10.38 2.72
N ILE A 80 15.48 -10.59 3.40
CA ILE A 80 16.76 -9.96 3.07
C ILE A 80 17.21 -10.30 1.64
N ASP A 81 17.06 -11.56 1.23
CA ASP A 81 17.40 -12.00 -0.13
C ASP A 81 16.48 -11.37 -1.18
N TRP A 82 15.19 -11.19 -0.85
CA TRP A 82 14.21 -10.51 -1.72
C TRP A 82 14.59 -9.05 -1.92
N GLU A 83 14.80 -8.29 -0.85
CA GLU A 83 15.18 -6.88 -0.89
C GLU A 83 16.48 -6.66 -1.67
N ARG A 84 17.50 -7.50 -1.39
CA ARG A 84 18.77 -7.43 -2.11
C ARG A 84 18.61 -7.71 -3.60
N LYS A 85 17.84 -8.74 -3.95
CA LYS A 85 17.72 -9.22 -5.34
C LYS A 85 16.86 -8.32 -6.19
N TYR A 86 15.73 -7.83 -5.68
CA TYR A 86 14.73 -7.13 -6.48
C TYR A 86 14.73 -5.62 -6.28
N HIS A 87 15.26 -5.14 -5.15
CA HIS A 87 15.31 -3.70 -4.84
C HIS A 87 16.73 -3.16 -4.64
N GLY A 88 17.76 -4.03 -4.67
CA GLY A 88 19.15 -3.62 -4.44
C GLY A 88 19.43 -3.12 -3.02
N TYR A 89 18.51 -3.34 -2.08
CA TYR A 89 18.62 -2.86 -0.72
C TYR A 89 19.33 -3.90 0.16
N GLN A 90 20.48 -3.51 0.72
CA GLN A 90 21.31 -4.38 1.58
C GLN A 90 20.83 -4.30 3.02
N VAL A 91 19.70 -4.94 3.32
CA VAL A 91 19.12 -4.98 4.66
C VAL A 91 19.96 -5.91 5.56
N LYS A 92 20.23 -5.49 6.80
CA LYS A 92 20.85 -6.34 7.82
C LYS A 92 19.78 -6.92 8.75
N GLU A 93 19.96 -8.17 9.18
CA GLU A 93 19.01 -8.84 10.06
C GLU A 93 18.77 -8.05 11.36
N GLU A 94 19.81 -7.48 11.93
CA GLU A 94 19.73 -6.67 13.16
C GLU A 94 18.86 -5.42 13.05
N TRP A 95 18.57 -4.94 11.81
CA TRP A 95 17.72 -3.80 11.55
C TRP A 95 16.23 -4.14 11.58
N LEU A 96 15.91 -5.43 11.44
CA LEU A 96 14.53 -5.89 11.28
C LEU A 96 13.78 -5.93 12.62
N ARG A 97 12.56 -5.42 12.58
CA ARG A 97 11.59 -5.54 13.67
C ARG A 97 10.26 -5.96 13.11
N PHE A 98 9.55 -6.78 13.87
CA PHE A 98 8.19 -7.21 13.55
C PHE A 98 7.17 -6.12 13.88
N ALA A 99 6.13 -6.02 13.04
CA ALA A 99 4.87 -5.40 13.39
C ALA A 99 3.70 -6.19 12.75
N PRO A 100 2.49 -6.20 13.35
CA PRO A 100 1.35 -6.97 12.82
C PRO A 100 0.78 -6.38 11.52
N GLY A 101 1.31 -5.27 11.06
CA GLY A 101 0.94 -4.60 9.82
C GLY A 101 1.58 -3.22 9.76
N VAL A 102 1.65 -2.63 8.57
CA VAL A 102 2.24 -1.31 8.39
C VAL A 102 1.40 -0.21 9.07
N VAL A 103 0.06 -0.35 9.10
CA VAL A 103 -0.81 0.61 9.81
C VAL A 103 -0.54 0.61 11.32
N PRO A 104 -0.51 -0.52 12.04
CA PRO A 104 -0.04 -0.54 13.43
C PRO A 104 1.38 0.02 13.57
N ALA A 105 2.31 -0.33 12.68
CA ALA A 105 3.70 0.10 12.75
C ALA A 105 3.84 1.63 12.74
N PHE A 106 3.22 2.34 11.78
CA PHE A 106 3.34 3.80 11.78
C PHE A 106 2.62 4.46 12.97
N ASN A 107 1.56 3.86 13.52
CA ASN A 107 0.98 4.32 14.80
C ASN A 107 1.96 4.17 15.96
N TRP A 108 2.76 3.08 15.99
CA TRP A 108 3.80 2.90 17.00
C TRP A 108 4.94 3.91 16.84
N PHE A 109 5.38 4.16 15.60
CA PHE A 109 6.42 5.17 15.35
C PHE A 109 5.95 6.60 15.63
N LEU A 110 4.66 6.91 15.51
CA LEU A 110 4.11 8.18 16.01
C LEU A 110 4.40 8.35 17.51
N GLN A 111 4.24 7.28 18.32
CA GLN A 111 4.56 7.33 19.75
C GLN A 111 6.08 7.38 20.02
N VAL A 112 6.90 6.74 19.17
CA VAL A 112 8.35 6.69 19.32
C VAL A 112 8.99 8.04 18.94
N PHE A 113 8.47 8.72 17.92
CA PHE A 113 9.11 9.92 17.35
C PHE A 113 8.52 11.25 17.84
N THR A 114 7.29 11.26 18.35
CA THR A 114 6.55 12.49 18.64
C THR A 114 5.82 12.41 19.97
N GLU A 115 5.45 13.59 20.48
CA GLU A 115 4.58 13.75 21.64
C GLU A 115 3.20 14.30 21.23
N PRO A 116 2.14 14.16 22.07
CA PRO A 116 0.85 14.82 21.82
C PRO A 116 1.00 16.31 21.54
N GLY A 117 0.38 16.80 20.48
CA GLY A 117 0.48 18.18 20.00
C GLY A 117 1.56 18.44 18.96
N ASP A 118 2.54 17.55 18.80
CA ASP A 118 3.54 17.66 17.75
C ASP A 118 2.92 17.60 16.35
N ALA A 119 3.53 18.33 15.40
CA ALA A 119 3.08 18.38 14.02
C ALA A 119 3.65 17.20 13.20
N VAL A 120 2.77 16.58 12.44
CA VAL A 120 3.09 15.50 11.49
C VAL A 120 2.60 15.89 10.10
N ILE A 121 3.49 15.86 9.10
CA ILE A 121 3.18 16.22 7.72
C ILE A 121 2.92 14.99 6.86
N VAL A 122 1.93 15.10 5.95
CA VAL A 122 1.62 14.12 4.90
C VAL A 122 1.39 14.84 3.58
N GLN A 123 1.58 14.15 2.45
CA GLN A 123 1.39 14.68 1.09
C GLN A 123 0.05 14.23 0.51
N THR A 124 -0.94 15.12 0.49
CA THR A 124 -2.31 14.83 0.02
C THR A 124 -2.47 15.02 -1.51
N PRO A 125 -3.30 14.18 -2.20
CA PRO A 125 -4.13 13.11 -1.64
C PRO A 125 -3.27 11.97 -1.13
N VAL A 126 -3.60 11.37 0.02
CA VAL A 126 -2.80 10.30 0.61
C VAL A 126 -3.70 9.27 1.29
N TYR A 127 -3.19 8.08 1.48
CA TYR A 127 -3.83 6.99 2.22
C TYR A 127 -4.38 7.49 3.55
N TYR A 128 -5.71 7.53 3.66
CA TYR A 128 -6.42 8.18 4.75
C TYR A 128 -6.07 7.67 6.16
N PRO A 129 -5.66 6.40 6.37
CA PRO A 129 -5.19 5.96 7.68
C PRO A 129 -3.98 6.72 8.21
N PHE A 130 -3.14 7.36 7.37
CA PHE A 130 -2.08 8.26 7.86
C PHE A 130 -2.67 9.44 8.61
N MET A 131 -3.66 10.11 8.01
CA MET A 131 -4.34 11.25 8.64
C MET A 131 -5.10 10.85 9.89
N HIS A 132 -5.76 9.67 9.87
CA HIS A 132 -6.43 9.12 11.04
C HIS A 132 -5.45 8.81 12.18
N ALA A 133 -4.31 8.18 11.86
CA ALA A 133 -3.30 7.88 12.86
C ALA A 133 -2.78 9.16 13.55
N VAL A 134 -2.48 10.21 12.76
CA VAL A 134 -2.03 11.49 13.31
C VAL A 134 -3.06 12.06 14.29
N LYS A 135 -4.33 12.12 13.88
CA LYS A 135 -5.43 12.68 14.70
C LYS A 135 -5.75 11.81 15.92
N ASN A 136 -5.87 10.50 15.73
CA ASN A 136 -6.22 9.54 16.79
C ASN A 136 -5.14 9.45 17.87
N ASN A 137 -3.89 9.76 17.52
CA ASN A 137 -2.78 9.82 18.48
C ASN A 137 -2.57 11.26 19.04
N SER A 138 -3.53 12.16 18.87
CA SER A 138 -3.47 13.55 19.38
C SER A 138 -2.30 14.37 18.82
N ARG A 139 -1.82 14.06 17.62
CA ARG A 139 -0.83 14.86 16.89
C ARG A 139 -1.54 15.85 15.97
N ARG A 140 -0.88 16.93 15.63
CA ARG A 140 -1.40 17.97 14.73
C ARG A 140 -1.07 17.61 13.29
N LEU A 141 -2.10 17.39 12.48
CA LEU A 141 -1.96 17.05 11.06
C LEU A 141 -1.61 18.30 10.24
N VAL A 142 -0.56 18.20 9.44
CA VAL A 142 -0.18 19.18 8.42
C VAL A 142 -0.30 18.52 7.05
N CYS A 143 -1.16 19.06 6.18
CA CYS A 143 -1.31 18.56 4.81
C CYS A 143 -0.49 19.42 3.85
N CYS A 144 0.36 18.79 3.04
CA CYS A 144 1.06 19.39 1.92
C CYS A 144 0.50 18.80 0.64
N ASP A 145 -0.23 19.60 -0.14
CA ASP A 145 -0.88 19.09 -1.34
C ASP A 145 0.15 18.86 -2.44
N LEU A 146 0.05 17.71 -3.11
CA LEU A 146 0.77 17.45 -4.35
C LEU A 146 0.16 18.32 -5.47
N ILE A 147 1.01 18.76 -6.38
CA ILE A 147 0.58 19.49 -7.59
C ILE A 147 0.03 18.45 -8.58
N ASN A 148 -1.23 18.62 -8.98
CA ASN A 148 -1.87 17.78 -10.00
C ASN A 148 -1.82 18.48 -11.36
N THR A 149 -1.21 17.82 -12.34
CA THR A 149 -1.22 18.26 -13.74
C THR A 149 -1.77 17.14 -14.61
N GLY A 150 -3.09 17.17 -14.86
CA GLY A 150 -3.76 16.17 -15.69
C GLY A 150 -3.64 14.72 -15.17
N GLY A 151 -3.71 14.52 -13.86
CA GLY A 151 -3.59 13.22 -13.20
C GLY A 151 -2.17 12.83 -12.82
N ILE A 152 -1.16 13.62 -13.18
CA ILE A 152 0.24 13.44 -12.77
C ILE A 152 0.48 14.30 -11.54
N TYR A 153 0.89 13.67 -10.45
CA TYR A 153 1.14 14.32 -9.17
C TYR A 153 2.63 14.53 -8.92
N THR A 154 3.02 15.74 -8.51
CA THR A 154 4.41 16.11 -8.22
C THR A 154 4.51 16.84 -6.89
N VAL A 155 5.71 16.90 -6.32
CA VAL A 155 5.98 17.59 -5.05
C VAL A 155 6.33 19.04 -5.30
N ASP A 156 5.65 19.98 -4.58
CA ASP A 156 6.16 21.33 -4.39
C ASP A 156 7.14 21.34 -3.21
N PHE A 157 8.43 21.23 -3.52
CA PHE A 157 9.48 21.18 -2.50
C PHE A 157 9.58 22.49 -1.68
N ALA A 158 9.25 23.61 -2.29
CA ALA A 158 9.28 24.90 -1.60
C ALA A 158 8.13 25.01 -0.57
N ASP A 159 6.90 24.61 -0.96
CA ASP A 159 5.76 24.55 -0.04
C ASP A 159 5.97 23.48 1.03
N PHE A 160 6.54 22.34 0.68
CA PHE A 160 6.86 21.27 1.62
C PHE A 160 7.83 21.76 2.71
N GLU A 161 8.94 22.37 2.34
CA GLU A 161 9.91 22.93 3.29
C GLU A 161 9.29 24.06 4.13
N LYS A 162 8.57 24.98 3.50
CA LYS A 162 7.87 26.07 4.17
C LYS A 162 6.92 25.53 5.26
N LYS A 163 6.09 24.54 4.93
CA LYS A 163 5.14 23.93 5.89
C LYS A 163 5.85 23.24 7.04
N ILE A 164 6.98 22.59 6.79
CA ILE A 164 7.82 22.00 7.84
C ILE A 164 8.27 23.07 8.83
N VAL A 165 8.82 24.17 8.34
CA VAL A 165 9.36 25.24 9.18
C VAL A 165 8.24 25.99 9.93
N GLU A 166 7.22 26.45 9.23
CA GLU A 166 6.13 27.24 9.82
C GLU A 166 5.34 26.47 10.88
N ASN A 167 5.25 25.14 10.73
CA ASN A 167 4.49 24.30 11.65
C ASN A 167 5.36 23.59 12.70
N GLY A 168 6.68 23.71 12.64
CA GLY A 168 7.58 22.99 13.54
C GLY A 168 7.39 21.46 13.46
N VAL A 169 7.26 20.94 12.23
CA VAL A 169 6.99 19.53 11.97
C VAL A 169 8.07 18.63 12.57
N LYS A 170 7.68 17.53 13.21
CA LYS A 170 8.57 16.55 13.82
C LYS A 170 8.66 15.24 13.04
N LEU A 171 7.62 14.93 12.26
CA LEU A 171 7.52 13.66 11.55
C LEU A 171 6.88 13.86 10.17
N PHE A 172 7.45 13.21 9.16
CA PHE A 172 6.86 13.05 7.83
C PHE A 172 6.48 11.59 7.61
N ILE A 173 5.24 11.31 7.15
CA ILE A 173 4.83 9.98 6.71
C ILE A 173 4.76 10.00 5.19
N LEU A 174 5.74 9.31 4.56
CA LEU A 174 5.89 9.18 3.11
C LEU A 174 5.21 7.89 2.62
N SER A 175 4.44 7.97 1.54
CA SER A 175 3.91 6.82 0.79
C SER A 175 4.76 6.58 -0.46
N SER A 176 5.42 5.42 -0.60
CA SER A 176 6.34 5.13 -1.71
C SER A 176 6.31 3.64 -2.11
N PRO A 177 5.69 3.24 -3.21
CA PRO A 177 4.87 4.00 -4.16
C PRO A 177 3.67 4.70 -3.52
N HIS A 178 3.25 5.82 -4.13
CA HIS A 178 2.26 6.71 -3.54
C HIS A 178 0.81 6.26 -3.79
N ASN A 179 0.07 6.03 -2.71
CA ASN A 179 -1.36 5.72 -2.72
C ASN A 179 -2.16 6.97 -2.26
N PRO A 180 -3.11 7.51 -3.04
CA PRO A 180 -3.79 6.87 -4.17
C PRO A 180 -3.25 7.24 -5.57
N ALA A 181 -2.32 8.19 -5.68
CA ALA A 181 -1.93 8.79 -6.96
C ALA A 181 -1.20 7.82 -7.92
N GLY A 182 -0.82 6.62 -7.47
CA GLY A 182 -0.14 5.62 -8.28
C GLY A 182 1.29 5.97 -8.67
N ARG A 183 1.91 7.00 -8.05
CA ARG A 183 3.26 7.48 -8.37
C ARG A 183 4.36 6.59 -7.82
N VAL A 184 5.40 6.40 -8.62
CA VAL A 184 6.71 5.86 -8.18
C VAL A 184 7.71 7.01 -8.15
N TRP A 185 8.15 7.40 -6.95
CA TRP A 185 9.06 8.53 -6.77
C TRP A 185 10.43 8.25 -7.37
N LYS A 186 10.99 9.24 -8.06
CA LYS A 186 12.32 9.17 -8.60
C LYS A 186 13.38 9.43 -7.51
N ARG A 187 14.62 9.03 -7.78
CA ARG A 187 15.74 9.17 -6.83
C ARG A 187 15.96 10.61 -6.37
N ASP A 188 15.88 11.56 -7.28
CA ASP A 188 16.03 12.99 -6.99
C ASP A 188 14.86 13.55 -6.18
N GLU A 189 13.62 13.10 -6.45
CA GLU A 189 12.45 13.48 -5.67
C GLU A 189 12.55 12.97 -4.22
N LEU A 190 12.89 11.70 -4.03
CA LEU A 190 13.10 11.10 -2.70
C LEU A 190 14.24 11.81 -1.97
N LYS A 191 15.37 12.04 -2.66
CA LYS A 191 16.52 12.71 -2.07
C LYS A 191 16.17 14.12 -1.63
N ALA A 192 15.45 14.90 -2.44
CA ALA A 192 15.05 16.27 -2.09
C ALA A 192 14.15 16.30 -0.85
N MET A 193 13.15 15.43 -0.77
CA MET A 193 12.28 15.33 0.43
C MET A 193 13.07 14.96 1.68
N LEU A 194 13.97 13.97 1.58
CA LEU A 194 14.76 13.50 2.71
C LEU A 194 15.85 14.51 3.14
N ASP A 195 16.45 15.25 2.20
CA ASP A 195 17.39 16.34 2.52
C ASP A 195 16.70 17.47 3.29
N ILE A 196 15.48 17.84 2.90
CA ILE A 196 14.68 18.83 3.63
C ILE A 196 14.40 18.31 5.05
N CYS A 197 13.94 17.05 5.19
CA CYS A 197 13.70 16.45 6.49
C CYS A 197 14.97 16.43 7.36
N LYS A 198 16.11 16.00 6.81
CA LYS A 198 17.41 15.95 7.51
C LYS A 198 17.85 17.35 7.94
N LYS A 199 17.71 18.35 7.08
CA LYS A 199 18.06 19.76 7.36
C LYS A 199 17.30 20.30 8.57
N HIS A 200 16.02 19.93 8.72
CA HIS A 200 15.15 20.44 9.79
C HIS A 200 14.94 19.46 10.96
N GLY A 201 15.67 18.35 11.00
CA GLY A 201 15.58 17.36 12.08
C GLY A 201 14.22 16.66 12.17
N VAL A 202 13.55 16.46 11.01
CA VAL A 202 12.27 15.79 10.90
C VAL A 202 12.50 14.28 10.70
N TYR A 203 11.88 13.46 11.54
CA TYR A 203 11.86 12.01 11.32
C TYR A 203 11.00 11.64 10.11
N VAL A 204 11.32 10.51 9.48
CA VAL A 204 10.58 10.03 8.31
C VAL A 204 10.18 8.57 8.51
N ILE A 205 8.90 8.28 8.31
CA ILE A 205 8.38 6.93 8.12
C ILE A 205 8.13 6.76 6.63
N SER A 206 8.91 5.92 5.94
CA SER A 206 8.65 5.54 4.56
C SER A 206 7.79 4.28 4.53
N ASP A 207 6.52 4.45 4.17
CA ASP A 207 5.63 3.32 3.91
C ASP A 207 5.87 2.82 2.49
N GLU A 208 6.59 1.69 2.39
CA GLU A 208 6.97 1.06 1.13
C GLU A 208 6.21 -0.26 0.88
N ILE A 209 5.02 -0.42 1.45
CA ILE A 209 4.22 -1.65 1.37
C ILE A 209 3.86 -2.06 -0.08
N HIS A 210 3.90 -1.11 -1.01
CA HIS A 210 3.61 -1.35 -2.43
C HIS A 210 4.88 -1.48 -3.30
N HIS A 211 6.07 -1.56 -2.71
CA HIS A 211 7.36 -1.47 -3.38
C HIS A 211 7.57 -2.47 -4.54
N ASP A 212 7.00 -3.67 -4.45
CA ASP A 212 7.07 -4.68 -5.51
C ASP A 212 6.16 -4.36 -6.71
N ILE A 213 5.07 -3.61 -6.48
CA ILE A 213 3.99 -3.43 -7.44
C ILE A 213 4.27 -2.16 -8.24
N VAL A 214 5.11 -2.29 -9.24
CA VAL A 214 5.50 -1.21 -10.16
C VAL A 214 5.34 -1.67 -11.61
N PHE A 215 5.05 -0.73 -12.52
CA PHE A 215 4.68 -1.01 -13.91
C PHE A 215 5.47 -0.17 -14.90
N GLY A 216 5.52 -0.67 -16.16
CA GLY A 216 6.26 -0.02 -17.24
C GLY A 216 7.76 0.01 -16.95
N ASP A 217 8.40 1.13 -17.27
CA ASP A 217 9.84 1.35 -17.03
C ASP A 217 10.14 1.91 -15.63
N ASN A 218 9.12 1.98 -14.74
CA ASN A 218 9.30 2.47 -13.39
C ASN A 218 9.99 1.42 -12.53
N VAL A 219 10.87 1.90 -11.64
CA VAL A 219 11.59 1.06 -10.67
C VAL A 219 11.40 1.69 -9.29
N HIS A 220 10.93 0.88 -8.34
CA HIS A 220 10.92 1.33 -6.95
C HIS A 220 12.35 1.53 -6.44
N ILE A 221 12.58 2.64 -5.78
CA ILE A 221 13.86 2.97 -5.15
C ILE A 221 13.60 3.03 -3.64
N PRO A 222 14.16 2.10 -2.86
CA PRO A 222 14.04 2.17 -1.41
C PRO A 222 14.58 3.50 -0.89
N SER A 223 13.78 4.22 -0.11
CA SER A 223 14.11 5.57 0.36
C SER A 223 15.44 5.60 1.14
N ALA A 224 15.77 4.51 1.83
CA ALA A 224 17.03 4.36 2.56
C ALA A 224 18.28 4.28 1.66
N THR A 225 18.12 4.08 0.33
CA THR A 225 19.25 3.92 -0.60
C THR A 225 19.62 5.21 -1.35
N VAL A 226 18.88 6.31 -1.14
CA VAL A 226 19.13 7.55 -1.89
C VAL A 226 20.15 8.48 -1.21
N GLY A 227 20.56 8.17 0.02
CA GLY A 227 21.56 8.93 0.77
C GLY A 227 21.76 8.37 2.19
N ASP A 228 22.43 9.13 3.04
CA ASP A 228 22.63 8.81 4.47
C ASP A 228 21.54 9.46 5.32
N TYR A 229 20.50 8.69 5.64
CA TYR A 229 19.33 9.15 6.41
C TYR A 229 19.02 8.22 7.60
N ASP A 230 19.93 7.31 7.97
CA ASP A 230 19.71 6.29 9.00
C ASP A 230 19.19 6.86 10.31
N LYS A 231 19.67 8.06 10.69
CA LYS A 231 19.30 8.73 11.95
C LYS A 231 17.90 9.33 11.98
N ILE A 232 17.22 9.40 10.85
CA ILE A 232 15.88 10.02 10.76
C ILE A 232 14.86 9.13 10.07
N LEU A 233 15.29 8.08 9.35
CA LEU A 233 14.43 7.29 8.47
C LEU A 233 14.21 5.88 9.01
N VAL A 234 12.95 5.45 8.97
CA VAL A 234 12.55 4.06 9.11
C VAL A 234 11.73 3.66 7.90
N THR A 235 11.92 2.43 7.39
CA THR A 235 11.16 1.89 6.28
C THR A 235 10.19 0.82 6.78
N LEU A 236 8.94 0.90 6.35
CA LEU A 236 7.90 -0.07 6.65
C LEU A 236 7.50 -0.79 5.37
N THR A 237 7.51 -2.12 5.39
CA THR A 237 7.08 -2.92 4.24
C THR A 237 6.54 -4.29 4.66
N ALA A 238 5.90 -5.01 3.72
CA ALA A 238 5.33 -6.32 3.99
C ALA A 238 5.08 -7.10 2.69
N ALA A 239 5.07 -8.42 2.78
CA ALA A 239 4.60 -9.32 1.73
C ALA A 239 3.09 -9.22 1.43
N THR A 240 2.36 -8.47 2.27
CA THR A 240 0.89 -8.50 2.30
C THR A 240 0.21 -7.96 1.05
N LYS A 241 0.80 -6.95 0.40
CA LYS A 241 0.28 -6.41 -0.87
C LYS A 241 0.80 -7.17 -2.07
N THR A 242 2.03 -7.63 -2.04
CA THR A 242 2.67 -8.40 -3.11
C THR A 242 2.01 -9.75 -3.32
N PHE A 243 1.66 -10.45 -2.22
CA PHE A 243 1.17 -11.84 -2.24
C PHE A 243 -0.22 -12.03 -1.65
N ASN A 244 -0.98 -10.94 -1.46
CA ASN A 244 -2.35 -11.00 -0.90
C ASN A 244 -2.43 -11.64 0.50
N LEU A 245 -1.52 -11.29 1.40
CA LEU A 245 -1.37 -11.87 2.74
C LEU A 245 -1.80 -10.94 3.88
N ALA A 246 -2.69 -9.98 3.64
CA ALA A 246 -3.08 -8.99 4.65
C ALA A 246 -3.64 -9.63 5.93
N GLY A 247 -4.41 -10.71 5.80
CA GLY A 247 -4.96 -11.47 6.93
C GLY A 247 -3.91 -12.19 7.78
N CYS A 248 -2.68 -12.39 7.26
CA CYS A 248 -1.58 -13.00 8.00
C CYS A 248 -0.93 -12.07 9.05
N GLN A 249 -1.23 -10.76 9.01
CA GLN A 249 -0.79 -9.76 9.99
C GLN A 249 0.72 -9.84 10.27
N ASN A 250 1.52 -9.64 9.23
CA ASN A 250 2.97 -9.72 9.32
C ASN A 250 3.62 -8.64 8.45
N SER A 251 4.48 -7.82 9.04
CA SER A 251 5.23 -6.75 8.35
C SER A 251 6.59 -6.54 8.99
N PHE A 252 7.46 -5.85 8.26
CA PHE A 252 8.80 -5.49 8.67
C PHE A 252 8.90 -3.98 8.87
N ALA A 253 9.50 -3.59 10.00
CA ALA A 253 10.10 -2.28 10.17
C ALA A 253 11.62 -2.43 10.05
N ILE A 254 12.21 -1.70 9.10
CA ILE A 254 13.66 -1.66 8.86
C ILE A 254 14.20 -0.40 9.54
N ILE A 255 15.02 -0.58 10.56
CA ILE A 255 15.50 0.50 11.44
C ILE A 255 17.04 0.44 11.48
N PRO A 256 17.77 1.14 10.60
CA PRO A 256 19.24 1.10 10.57
C PRO A 256 19.90 1.72 11.80
N ASP A 257 19.32 2.80 12.35
CA ASP A 257 19.91 3.51 13.51
C ASP A 257 19.69 2.76 14.82
N PRO A 258 20.75 2.47 15.62
CA PRO A 258 20.62 1.71 16.86
C PRO A 258 19.87 2.46 17.97
N ASP A 259 19.85 3.78 17.96
CA ASP A 259 19.16 4.58 18.98
C ASP A 259 17.65 4.56 18.72
N ILE A 260 17.24 4.67 17.46
CA ILE A 260 15.84 4.50 17.05
C ILE A 260 15.37 3.08 17.37
N ARG A 261 16.20 2.04 17.09
CA ARG A 261 15.86 0.66 17.45
C ARG A 261 15.62 0.49 18.95
N ARG A 262 16.50 1.02 19.81
CA ARG A 262 16.32 0.95 21.26
C ARG A 262 15.02 1.61 21.73
N ARG A 263 14.69 2.77 21.17
CA ARG A 263 13.43 3.46 21.49
C ARG A 263 12.21 2.63 21.05
N PHE A 264 12.25 2.07 19.85
CA PHE A 264 11.20 1.19 19.32
C PHE A 264 11.08 -0.08 20.18
N ASP A 265 12.18 -0.75 20.50
CA ASP A 265 12.21 -1.96 21.32
C ASP A 265 11.62 -1.70 22.71
N GLY A 266 11.96 -0.56 23.33
CA GLY A 266 11.39 -0.14 24.60
C GLY A 266 9.90 0.11 24.55
N PHE A 267 9.40 0.70 23.44
CA PHE A 267 7.96 0.89 23.22
C PHE A 267 7.24 -0.45 23.07
N VAL A 268 7.76 -1.35 22.24
CA VAL A 268 7.17 -2.68 21.98
C VAL A 268 7.16 -3.53 23.24
N GLU A 269 8.23 -3.48 24.07
CA GLU A 269 8.26 -4.13 25.39
C GLU A 269 7.14 -3.60 26.30
N GLY A 270 6.89 -2.29 26.27
CA GLY A 270 5.81 -1.67 27.07
C GLY A 270 4.41 -2.13 26.70
N ILE A 271 4.14 -2.37 25.40
CA ILE A 271 2.84 -2.84 24.91
C ILE A 271 2.72 -4.36 24.82
N ARG A 272 3.80 -5.11 25.14
CA ARG A 272 3.84 -6.57 25.20
C ARG A 272 3.46 -7.29 23.88
N ILE A 273 3.79 -6.71 22.73
CA ILE A 273 3.60 -7.34 21.42
C ILE A 273 4.96 -7.73 20.85
N HIS A 274 5.43 -8.95 21.14
CA HIS A 274 6.78 -9.41 20.80
C HIS A 274 6.88 -10.17 19.48
N GLY A 275 5.77 -10.48 18.83
CA GLY A 275 5.75 -11.22 17.57
C GLY A 275 4.35 -11.47 17.04
N GLY A 276 4.28 -12.10 15.87
CA GLY A 276 3.06 -12.46 15.16
C GLY A 276 2.64 -13.90 15.39
N ASN A 277 1.66 -14.34 14.61
CA ASN A 277 1.21 -15.72 14.61
C ASN A 277 2.07 -16.60 13.70
N PRO A 278 2.19 -17.93 13.98
CA PRO A 278 3.02 -18.84 13.18
C PRO A 278 2.63 -18.91 11.71
N PHE A 279 1.32 -18.83 11.40
CA PHE A 279 0.84 -18.88 10.01
C PHE A 279 1.35 -17.69 9.20
N GLY A 280 1.42 -16.50 9.81
CA GLY A 280 1.97 -15.31 9.18
C GLY A 280 3.45 -15.48 8.83
N TYR A 281 4.25 -16.05 9.74
CA TYR A 281 5.68 -16.26 9.50
C TYR A 281 5.93 -17.29 8.39
N VAL A 282 5.26 -18.45 8.45
CA VAL A 282 5.46 -19.49 7.41
C VAL A 282 4.93 -19.06 6.04
N ALA A 283 3.81 -18.31 6.00
CA ALA A 283 3.25 -17.77 4.77
C ALA A 283 4.19 -16.77 4.09
N VAL A 284 4.72 -15.82 4.86
CA VAL A 284 5.63 -14.77 4.36
C VAL A 284 6.95 -15.36 3.89
N GLU A 285 7.55 -16.30 4.65
CA GLU A 285 8.77 -16.99 4.23
C GLU A 285 8.55 -17.73 2.89
N ALA A 286 7.47 -18.52 2.79
CA ALA A 286 7.15 -19.27 1.58
C ALA A 286 6.89 -18.34 0.37
N ALA A 287 6.20 -17.23 0.58
CA ALA A 287 5.90 -16.25 -0.46
C ALA A 287 7.17 -15.63 -1.05
N TYR A 288 8.10 -15.15 -0.20
CA TYR A 288 9.37 -14.59 -0.68
C TYR A 288 10.28 -15.62 -1.35
N ARG A 289 10.23 -16.91 -0.93
CA ARG A 289 11.06 -17.95 -1.53
C ARG A 289 10.51 -18.47 -2.85
N GLY A 290 9.19 -18.62 -2.97
CA GLY A 290 8.57 -19.32 -4.10
C GLY A 290 7.54 -18.54 -4.91
N GLY A 291 7.05 -17.39 -4.42
CA GLY A 291 5.91 -16.68 -5.00
C GLY A 291 6.21 -15.78 -6.19
N ARG A 292 7.48 -15.61 -6.61
CA ARG A 292 7.86 -14.63 -7.64
C ARG A 292 7.11 -14.81 -8.95
N GLN A 293 7.01 -16.01 -9.46
CA GLN A 293 6.35 -16.27 -10.75
C GLN A 293 4.85 -15.97 -10.70
N TRP A 294 4.19 -16.33 -9.60
CA TRP A 294 2.79 -15.98 -9.34
C TRP A 294 2.61 -14.46 -9.33
N PHE A 295 3.45 -13.75 -8.61
CA PHE A 295 3.39 -12.29 -8.51
C PHE A 295 3.54 -11.60 -9.87
N GLU A 296 4.47 -12.05 -10.72
CA GLU A 296 4.66 -11.50 -12.07
C GLU A 296 3.39 -11.66 -12.92
N GLN A 297 2.74 -12.82 -12.89
CA GLN A 297 1.49 -13.05 -13.61
C GLN A 297 0.34 -12.17 -13.08
N VAL A 298 0.20 -12.04 -11.76
CA VAL A 298 -0.81 -11.16 -11.15
C VAL A 298 -0.56 -9.70 -11.52
N ARG A 299 0.70 -9.26 -11.51
CA ARG A 299 1.09 -7.92 -11.94
C ARG A 299 0.68 -7.65 -13.39
N ASP A 300 0.88 -8.62 -14.28
CA ASP A 300 0.49 -8.50 -15.69
C ASP A 300 -1.05 -8.40 -15.85
N ILE A 301 -1.81 -9.16 -15.06
CA ILE A 301 -3.29 -9.05 -15.03
C ILE A 301 -3.72 -7.65 -14.57
N ILE A 302 -3.13 -7.15 -13.49
CA ILE A 302 -3.45 -5.82 -12.95
C ILE A 302 -3.13 -4.73 -13.99
N TYR A 303 -1.98 -4.80 -14.64
CA TYR A 303 -1.60 -3.82 -15.66
C TYR A 303 -2.53 -3.88 -16.88
N GLY A 304 -2.88 -5.07 -17.33
CA GLY A 304 -3.88 -5.24 -18.37
C GLY A 304 -5.26 -4.66 -17.97
N ASN A 305 -5.67 -4.81 -16.71
CA ASN A 305 -6.89 -4.17 -16.19
C ASN A 305 -6.80 -2.65 -16.24
N TYR A 306 -5.66 -2.08 -15.85
CA TYR A 306 -5.41 -0.64 -15.97
C TYR A 306 -5.54 -0.15 -17.42
N GLU A 307 -4.88 -0.81 -18.36
CA GLU A 307 -4.96 -0.42 -19.78
C GLU A 307 -6.40 -0.43 -20.29
N TYR A 308 -7.16 -1.46 -19.93
CA TYR A 308 -8.57 -1.53 -20.32
C TYR A 308 -9.39 -0.36 -19.75
N VAL A 309 -9.25 -0.05 -18.47
CA VAL A 309 -9.97 1.07 -17.84
C VAL A 309 -9.61 2.37 -18.54
N ARG A 310 -8.29 2.62 -18.69
CA ARG A 310 -7.79 3.86 -19.32
C ARG A 310 -8.31 4.05 -20.74
N GLU A 311 -8.21 3.03 -21.59
CA GLU A 311 -8.64 3.14 -23.00
C GLU A 311 -10.16 3.22 -23.12
N SER A 312 -10.91 2.49 -22.30
CA SER A 312 -12.37 2.51 -22.32
C SER A 312 -12.93 3.86 -21.88
N LEU A 313 -12.40 4.43 -20.79
CA LEU A 313 -12.80 5.76 -20.32
C LEU A 313 -12.36 6.85 -21.31
N LYS A 314 -11.13 6.83 -21.81
CA LYS A 314 -10.65 7.78 -22.82
C LYS A 314 -11.54 7.80 -24.06
N LYS A 315 -11.98 6.64 -24.53
CA LYS A 315 -12.87 6.51 -25.71
C LYS A 315 -14.27 6.99 -25.45
N SER A 316 -14.85 6.66 -24.30
CA SER A 316 -16.28 6.85 -24.03
C SER A 316 -16.59 8.09 -23.21
N LEU A 317 -15.67 8.50 -22.34
CA LEU A 317 -15.76 9.61 -21.39
C LEU A 317 -14.44 10.42 -21.40
N PRO A 318 -14.12 11.13 -22.50
CA PRO A 318 -12.81 11.75 -22.73
C PRO A 318 -12.47 12.88 -21.74
N GLY A 319 -13.45 13.39 -20.99
CA GLY A 319 -13.24 14.37 -19.92
C GLY A 319 -12.74 13.74 -18.60
N THR A 320 -12.78 12.42 -18.47
CA THR A 320 -12.30 11.72 -17.27
C THR A 320 -10.77 11.77 -17.19
N VAL A 321 -10.23 12.12 -16.04
CA VAL A 321 -8.77 12.08 -15.80
C VAL A 321 -8.41 10.77 -15.09
N VAL A 322 -7.71 9.90 -15.80
CA VAL A 322 -7.18 8.64 -15.26
C VAL A 322 -5.71 8.84 -14.97
N SER A 323 -5.32 8.80 -13.69
CA SER A 323 -3.91 8.94 -13.31
C SER A 323 -3.06 7.80 -13.87
N PRO A 324 -1.81 8.07 -14.29
CA PRO A 324 -0.88 7.01 -14.67
C PRO A 324 -0.68 6.02 -13.51
N LEU A 325 -0.78 4.73 -13.80
CA LEU A 325 -0.50 3.69 -12.82
C LEU A 325 0.98 3.27 -12.91
N GLU A 326 1.86 4.06 -12.26
CA GLU A 326 3.28 3.72 -12.17
C GLU A 326 3.55 2.64 -11.12
N GLY A 327 2.74 2.64 -10.05
CA GLY A 327 2.83 1.67 -8.96
C GLY A 327 1.50 1.47 -8.23
N THR A 328 1.44 0.50 -7.32
CA THR A 328 0.24 0.00 -6.64
C THR A 328 -0.72 -0.74 -7.60
N TYR A 329 -1.81 -1.31 -7.09
CA TYR A 329 -2.92 -1.82 -7.92
C TYR A 329 -4.20 -1.00 -7.71
N LEU A 330 -4.02 0.26 -7.29
CA LEU A 330 -5.10 1.18 -6.93
C LEU A 330 -5.09 2.34 -7.91
N LEU A 331 -6.12 2.42 -8.73
CA LEU A 331 -6.23 3.42 -9.77
C LEU A 331 -7.01 4.63 -9.28
N TRP A 332 -6.44 5.81 -9.45
CA TRP A 332 -7.02 7.10 -9.10
C TRP A 332 -7.66 7.76 -10.32
N ILE A 333 -8.96 8.06 -10.24
CA ILE A 333 -9.75 8.54 -11.37
C ILE A 333 -10.58 9.75 -10.95
N ASP A 334 -10.52 10.83 -11.73
CA ASP A 334 -11.32 12.05 -11.55
C ASP A 334 -12.47 12.12 -12.57
N PHE A 335 -13.68 12.25 -12.06
CA PHE A 335 -14.91 12.40 -12.86
C PHE A 335 -15.48 13.83 -12.83
N GLY A 336 -14.70 14.82 -12.37
CA GLY A 336 -15.15 16.20 -12.19
C GLY A 336 -15.66 16.91 -13.47
N ALA A 337 -15.29 16.39 -14.66
CA ALA A 337 -15.87 16.87 -15.91
C ALA A 337 -17.34 16.44 -16.15
N TYR A 338 -17.83 15.45 -15.39
CA TYR A 338 -19.16 14.86 -15.57
C TYR A 338 -20.06 15.00 -14.35
N LEU A 339 -19.49 14.95 -13.15
CA LEU A 339 -20.22 14.91 -11.88
C LEU A 339 -19.63 15.88 -10.86
N PRO A 340 -20.45 16.65 -10.15
CA PRO A 340 -20.00 17.38 -8.99
C PRO A 340 -19.66 16.44 -7.83
N ALA A 341 -18.81 16.87 -6.90
CA ALA A 341 -18.37 16.07 -5.76
C ALA A 341 -19.54 15.48 -4.94
N SER A 342 -20.63 16.25 -4.79
CA SER A 342 -21.82 15.84 -4.05
C SER A 342 -22.58 14.66 -4.66
N GLU A 343 -22.37 14.35 -5.93
CA GLU A 343 -23.10 13.30 -6.66
C GLU A 343 -22.26 12.04 -6.90
N ILE A 344 -20.93 12.09 -6.76
CA ILE A 344 -20.03 10.95 -7.04
C ILE A 344 -20.47 9.70 -6.30
N LYS A 345 -20.68 9.79 -4.99
CA LYS A 345 -21.03 8.64 -4.18
C LYS A 345 -22.36 8.02 -4.60
N SER A 346 -23.42 8.81 -4.66
CA SER A 346 -24.75 8.33 -5.04
C SER A 346 -24.78 7.79 -6.46
N PHE A 347 -24.04 8.42 -7.39
CA PHE A 347 -23.91 7.91 -8.75
C PHE A 347 -23.23 6.54 -8.78
N MET A 348 -22.11 6.37 -8.12
CA MET A 348 -21.36 5.10 -8.12
C MET A 348 -22.14 3.99 -7.40
N GLU A 349 -22.77 4.29 -6.27
CA GLU A 349 -23.51 3.29 -5.48
C GLU A 349 -24.90 2.99 -6.05
N ASP A 350 -25.71 4.02 -6.34
CA ASP A 350 -27.14 3.85 -6.66
C ASP A 350 -27.39 3.63 -8.15
N LYS A 351 -26.59 4.27 -9.03
CA LYS A 351 -26.75 4.12 -10.48
C LYS A 351 -25.87 3.01 -11.03
N CYS A 352 -24.61 2.92 -10.58
CA CYS A 352 -23.66 1.94 -11.12
C CYS A 352 -23.62 0.63 -10.34
N GLY A 353 -24.08 0.60 -9.08
CA GLY A 353 -23.98 -0.58 -8.21
C GLY A 353 -22.55 -0.92 -7.80
N LEU A 354 -21.69 0.09 -7.61
CA LEU A 354 -20.25 -0.05 -7.35
C LEU A 354 -19.85 0.59 -6.03
N ALA A 355 -18.97 -0.05 -5.29
CA ALA A 355 -18.37 0.49 -4.07
C ALA A 355 -16.88 0.80 -4.29
N PHE A 356 -16.50 2.06 -4.05
CA PHE A 356 -15.12 2.56 -4.15
C PHE A 356 -14.67 3.21 -2.84
N ASP A 357 -13.38 3.45 -2.69
CA ASP A 357 -12.91 4.49 -1.79
C ASP A 357 -13.08 5.85 -2.49
N TYR A 358 -13.76 6.77 -1.81
CA TYR A 358 -14.07 8.09 -2.37
C TYR A 358 -12.98 9.11 -2.09
N GLY A 359 -12.80 10.05 -3.00
CA GLY A 359 -11.68 10.96 -3.00
C GLY A 359 -11.59 11.89 -1.79
N ASP A 360 -12.71 12.27 -1.21
CA ASP A 360 -12.78 13.09 0.00
C ASP A 360 -12.12 12.43 1.21
N TRP A 361 -12.03 11.10 1.25
CA TRP A 361 -11.32 10.38 2.31
C TRP A 361 -9.81 10.63 2.28
N PHE A 362 -9.22 10.93 1.12
CA PHE A 362 -7.78 11.04 0.89
C PHE A 362 -7.20 12.44 1.10
N GLY A 363 -8.02 13.42 1.46
CA GLY A 363 -7.54 14.79 1.69
C GLY A 363 -8.65 15.86 1.75
N GLY A 364 -9.93 15.42 1.84
CA GLY A 364 -11.08 16.30 1.98
C GLY A 364 -11.75 16.68 0.66
N GLU A 365 -12.71 17.59 0.71
CA GLU A 365 -13.66 17.92 -0.36
C GLU A 365 -13.03 18.27 -1.72
N ARG A 366 -11.80 18.79 -1.73
CA ARG A 366 -11.07 19.13 -2.98
C ARG A 366 -10.76 17.92 -3.88
N PHE A 367 -10.84 16.71 -3.33
CA PHE A 367 -10.72 15.45 -4.08
C PHE A 367 -12.07 14.75 -4.26
N GLY A 368 -13.18 15.39 -3.91
CA GLY A 368 -14.52 14.78 -3.88
C GLY A 368 -15.03 14.28 -5.23
N THR A 369 -14.44 14.72 -6.37
CA THR A 369 -14.75 14.19 -7.70
C THR A 369 -14.00 12.92 -8.08
N HIS A 370 -13.09 12.47 -7.21
CA HIS A 370 -12.24 11.31 -7.46
C HIS A 370 -12.79 10.03 -6.82
N ILE A 371 -12.43 8.91 -7.42
CA ILE A 371 -12.53 7.57 -6.82
C ILE A 371 -11.18 6.87 -6.86
N ARG A 372 -10.97 5.92 -5.94
CA ARG A 372 -9.87 4.96 -6.01
C ARG A 372 -10.42 3.57 -6.33
N MET A 373 -10.05 3.03 -7.48
CA MET A 373 -10.49 1.72 -7.97
C MET A 373 -9.42 0.66 -7.75
N ASN A 374 -9.77 -0.43 -7.08
CA ASN A 374 -8.91 -1.61 -6.96
C ASN A 374 -8.95 -2.44 -8.25
N LEU A 375 -7.77 -2.65 -8.86
CA LEU A 375 -7.62 -3.41 -10.11
C LEU A 375 -7.17 -4.87 -9.91
N ALA A 376 -6.87 -5.28 -8.66
CA ALA A 376 -6.41 -6.64 -8.34
C ALA A 376 -7.58 -7.63 -8.23
N THR A 377 -8.34 -7.75 -9.31
CA THR A 377 -9.50 -8.62 -9.45
C THR A 377 -9.60 -9.15 -10.88
N SER A 378 -10.63 -9.96 -11.19
CA SER A 378 -10.81 -10.50 -12.54
C SER A 378 -11.09 -9.40 -13.58
N ARG A 379 -10.67 -9.65 -14.82
CA ARG A 379 -11.01 -8.78 -15.96
C ARG A 379 -12.52 -8.57 -16.10
N GLU A 380 -13.31 -9.61 -15.92
CA GLU A 380 -14.77 -9.56 -16.03
C GLU A 380 -15.39 -8.54 -15.05
N LEU A 381 -14.93 -8.53 -13.79
CA LEU A 381 -15.41 -7.56 -12.81
C LEU A 381 -15.01 -6.12 -13.16
N VAL A 382 -13.80 -5.93 -13.70
CA VAL A 382 -13.33 -4.62 -14.15
C VAL A 382 -14.18 -4.14 -15.35
N GLU A 383 -14.43 -5.00 -16.32
CA GLU A 383 -15.27 -4.69 -17.49
C GLU A 383 -16.69 -4.34 -17.08
N LYS A 384 -17.28 -5.12 -16.18
CA LYS A 384 -18.62 -4.84 -15.65
C LYS A 384 -18.68 -3.48 -14.96
N ALA A 385 -17.71 -3.13 -14.14
CA ALA A 385 -17.64 -1.85 -13.45
C ALA A 385 -17.52 -0.67 -14.44
N VAL A 386 -16.59 -0.75 -15.39
CA VAL A 386 -16.36 0.30 -16.39
C VAL A 386 -17.59 0.47 -17.30
N ASN A 387 -18.18 -0.63 -17.76
CA ASN A 387 -19.38 -0.58 -18.61
C ASN A 387 -20.57 0.03 -17.87
N SER A 388 -20.75 -0.28 -16.57
CA SER A 388 -21.81 0.34 -15.77
C SER A 388 -21.60 1.85 -15.65
N ILE A 389 -20.38 2.32 -15.39
CA ILE A 389 -20.07 3.77 -15.32
C ILE A 389 -20.37 4.45 -16.67
N ILE A 390 -19.87 3.88 -17.77
CA ILE A 390 -20.04 4.46 -19.11
C ILE A 390 -21.52 4.52 -19.52
N SER A 391 -22.29 3.48 -19.23
CA SER A 391 -23.71 3.41 -19.62
C SER A 391 -24.60 4.38 -18.84
N ASN A 392 -24.23 4.75 -17.62
CA ASN A 392 -24.99 5.65 -16.79
C ASN A 392 -24.56 7.13 -16.89
N LEU A 393 -23.38 7.43 -17.50
CA LEU A 393 -22.88 8.80 -17.75
C LEU A 393 -23.15 9.28 -19.19
N LYS A 394 -23.53 8.40 -20.11
CA LYS A 394 -23.97 8.75 -21.47
C LYS A 394 -25.45 9.12 -21.50
#